data_cb5886b06c6b79cfce39827bd41593ad
#
_entry.id   cb5886b06c6b79cfce39827bd41593ad
#
_cell.length_a   1.000
_cell.length_b   1.000
_cell.length_c   1.000
_cell.angle_alpha   90.00
_cell.angle_beta   90.00
_cell.angle_gamma   90.00
#
_symmetry.space_group_name_H-M   'P 1'
#
loop_
_entity.id
_entity.type
_entity.pdbx_description
1 polymer ?
#
loop_
_entity_poly.entity_id
_entity_poly.type
_entity_poly.pdbx_seq_one_letter_code
_entity_poly.pdbx_strand_id
1 'polypeptide(L)'
;MATRVASGKILNAISKYVPNLLGGSADLAPSNKTEINGSEDFQIDTYQGRNLRFGVREHGMGSILNGMALHGGVIPYGGTFLVFSDYMRPAIRLAALMGLKVIYVFTHDSIGLGEDGPTHQPVEQLASLRTIPGLTVIDRKSVV
;
A
#
# COMPACT_ATOMS: atom_id res chain seq x y z
N MET A 1 11.08 16.79 -5.20
CA MET A 1 11.10 15.30 -5.25
C MET A 1 9.66 14.82 -5.09
N ALA A 2 9.22 13.89 -5.95
CA ALA A 2 7.86 13.34 -5.84
C ALA A 2 7.70 12.56 -4.53
N THR A 3 6.50 12.63 -3.90
CA THR A 3 6.20 11.99 -2.60
C THR A 3 6.42 10.48 -2.63
N ARG A 4 6.00 9.81 -3.73
CA ARG A 4 6.24 8.38 -3.90
C ARG A 4 7.73 8.00 -3.84
N VAL A 5 8.62 8.86 -4.35
CA VAL A 5 10.07 8.64 -4.28
C VAL A 5 10.57 8.80 -2.85
N ALA A 6 10.05 9.79 -2.11
CA ALA A 6 10.38 9.96 -0.69
C ALA A 6 9.90 8.76 0.12
N SER A 7 8.67 8.30 -0.10
CA SER A 7 8.09 7.11 0.52
C SER A 7 8.95 5.87 0.27
N GLY A 8 9.34 5.61 -0.98
CA GLY A 8 10.21 4.48 -1.32
C GLY A 8 11.60 4.54 -0.67
N LYS A 9 12.18 5.75 -0.54
CA LYS A 9 13.44 5.91 0.21
C LYS A 9 13.27 5.58 1.70
N ILE A 10 12.17 6.02 2.31
CA ILE A 10 11.85 5.74 3.71
C ILE A 10 11.59 4.24 3.90
N LEU A 11 10.79 3.61 3.03
CA LEU A 11 10.56 2.17 3.05
C LEU A 11 11.89 1.40 3.06
N ASN A 12 12.78 1.74 2.15
CA ASN A 12 14.09 1.11 2.01
C ASN A 12 15.05 1.41 3.17
N ALA A 13 14.91 2.56 3.82
CA ALA A 13 15.67 2.87 5.03
C ALA A 13 15.18 2.05 6.23
N ILE A 14 13.86 1.99 6.44
CA ILE A 14 13.22 1.28 7.55
C ILE A 14 13.40 -0.24 7.41
N SER A 15 13.30 -0.78 6.20
CA SER A 15 13.40 -2.22 5.95
C SER A 15 14.73 -2.85 6.41
N LYS A 16 15.76 -2.05 6.58
CA LYS A 16 17.06 -2.49 7.13
C LYS A 16 17.01 -2.81 8.62
N TYR A 17 16.11 -2.13 9.34
CA TYR A 17 15.96 -2.25 10.79
C TYR A 17 14.74 -3.06 11.21
N VAL A 18 13.80 -3.27 10.26
CA VAL A 18 12.54 -3.98 10.48
C VAL A 18 12.48 -5.18 9.54
N PRO A 19 13.11 -6.30 9.92
CA PRO A 19 13.24 -7.47 9.03
C PRO A 19 11.91 -8.16 8.71
N ASN A 20 10.89 -7.99 9.55
CA ASN A 20 9.54 -8.53 9.38
C ASN A 20 8.59 -7.59 8.60
N LEU A 21 9.10 -6.49 8.04
CA LEU A 21 8.37 -5.66 7.09
C LEU A 21 8.42 -6.31 5.71
N LEU A 22 7.26 -6.70 5.17
CA LEU A 22 7.15 -7.27 3.83
C LEU A 22 5.84 -6.86 3.16
N GLY A 23 5.84 -6.80 1.86
CA GLY A 23 4.69 -6.38 1.09
C GLY A 23 5.03 -6.12 -0.38
N GLY A 24 4.20 -5.36 -1.05
CA GLY A 24 4.39 -5.11 -2.47
C GLY A 24 3.30 -4.24 -3.05
N SER A 25 2.90 -4.52 -4.28
CA SER A 25 1.93 -3.71 -5.00
C SER A 25 1.00 -4.57 -5.86
N ALA A 26 -0.17 -4.02 -6.15
CA ALA A 26 -1.09 -4.57 -7.15
C ALA A 26 -0.60 -4.22 -8.56
N ASP A 27 0.51 -4.84 -8.96
CA ASP A 27 1.20 -4.72 -10.26
C ASP A 27 1.72 -3.30 -10.60
N LEU A 28 1.92 -2.46 -9.61
CA LEU A 28 2.34 -1.05 -9.76
C LEU A 28 3.63 -0.72 -8.99
N ALA A 29 4.40 -1.73 -8.58
CA ALA A 29 5.56 -1.53 -7.71
C ALA A 29 6.59 -0.51 -8.24
N PRO A 30 6.96 -0.49 -9.53
CA PRO A 30 7.86 0.52 -10.07
C PRO A 30 7.31 1.94 -9.99
N SER A 31 5.99 2.11 -10.20
CA SER A 31 5.31 3.40 -10.13
C SER A 31 5.09 3.88 -8.70
N ASN A 32 4.69 2.97 -7.80
CA ASN A 32 4.43 3.24 -6.38
C ASN A 32 5.71 3.38 -5.56
N LYS A 33 6.85 2.86 -6.05
CA LYS A 33 8.12 2.77 -5.31
C LYS A 33 7.99 1.96 -4.01
N THR A 34 7.31 0.82 -4.09
CA THR A 34 7.00 -0.08 -2.96
C THR A 34 7.85 -1.35 -2.93
N GLU A 35 8.95 -1.40 -3.67
CA GLU A 35 9.91 -2.50 -3.61
C GLU A 35 10.95 -2.28 -2.53
N ILE A 36 11.28 -3.33 -1.80
CA ILE A 36 12.44 -3.39 -0.91
C ILE A 36 13.64 -3.79 -1.76
N ASN A 37 14.53 -2.83 -2.00
CA ASN A 37 15.72 -3.01 -2.81
C ASN A 37 16.67 -4.05 -2.17
N GLY A 38 17.19 -4.95 -2.99
CA GLY A 38 18.08 -6.00 -2.53
C GLY A 38 17.39 -7.16 -1.83
N SER A 39 16.06 -7.15 -1.75
CA SER A 39 15.26 -8.31 -1.35
C SER A 39 14.69 -9.00 -2.58
N GLU A 40 14.67 -10.32 -2.57
CA GLU A 40 14.02 -11.12 -3.60
C GLU A 40 12.50 -11.07 -3.49
N ASP A 41 11.83 -11.56 -4.53
CA ASP A 41 10.40 -11.84 -4.49
C ASP A 41 10.12 -13.05 -3.58
N PHE A 42 9.06 -12.96 -2.78
CA PHE A 42 8.57 -14.09 -1.98
C PHE A 42 7.86 -15.08 -2.92
N GLN A 43 8.50 -16.19 -3.20
CA GLN A 43 7.97 -17.25 -4.08
C GLN A 43 8.63 -18.59 -3.77
N ILE A 44 8.29 -19.62 -4.55
CA ILE A 44 8.93 -20.95 -4.46
C ILE A 44 10.44 -20.77 -4.57
N ASP A 45 11.18 -21.41 -3.67
CA ASP A 45 12.64 -21.40 -3.55
C ASP A 45 13.27 -20.06 -3.08
N THR A 46 12.48 -19.01 -2.86
CA THR A 46 12.92 -17.72 -2.32
C THR A 46 12.02 -17.22 -1.18
N TYR A 47 11.74 -18.10 -0.21
CA TYR A 47 10.87 -17.79 0.94
C TYR A 47 11.42 -16.71 1.88
N GLN A 48 12.68 -16.35 1.76
CA GLN A 48 13.29 -15.20 2.46
C GLN A 48 12.98 -13.86 1.76
N GLY A 49 12.43 -13.88 0.58
CA GLY A 49 12.02 -12.69 -0.16
C GLY A 49 10.96 -11.89 0.58
N ARG A 50 11.04 -10.56 0.49
CA ARG A 50 10.09 -9.66 1.16
C ARG A 50 9.21 -8.87 0.19
N ASN A 51 9.43 -9.02 -1.10
CA ASN A 51 8.61 -8.42 -2.14
C ASN A 51 7.50 -9.37 -2.57
N LEU A 52 6.24 -8.95 -2.42
CA LEU A 52 5.06 -9.71 -2.80
C LEU A 52 4.50 -9.18 -4.13
N ARG A 53 4.22 -10.08 -5.06
CA ARG A 53 3.63 -9.73 -6.37
C ARG A 53 2.16 -10.11 -6.38
N PHE A 54 1.30 -9.16 -6.09
CA PHE A 54 -0.15 -9.40 -5.98
C PHE A 54 -0.87 -9.45 -7.33
N GLY A 55 -0.27 -8.93 -8.40
CA GLY A 55 -0.93 -8.71 -9.68
C GLY A 55 -2.01 -7.62 -9.59
N VAL A 56 -2.80 -7.42 -10.63
CA VAL A 56 -3.92 -6.46 -10.66
C VAL A 56 -5.08 -7.01 -9.84
N ARG A 57 -4.96 -6.99 -8.52
CA ARG A 57 -5.91 -7.60 -7.56
C ARG A 57 -5.94 -6.82 -6.25
N GLU A 58 -6.42 -5.60 -6.27
CA GLU A 58 -6.40 -4.69 -5.11
C GLU A 58 -7.17 -5.27 -3.92
N HIS A 59 -8.37 -5.82 -4.16
CA HIS A 59 -9.14 -6.46 -3.09
C HIS A 59 -8.42 -7.71 -2.54
N GLY A 60 -7.89 -8.54 -3.43
CA GLY A 60 -7.10 -9.72 -3.06
C GLY A 60 -5.85 -9.34 -2.24
N MET A 61 -5.11 -8.31 -2.70
CA MET A 61 -3.99 -7.76 -1.95
C MET A 61 -4.41 -7.35 -0.54
N GLY A 62 -5.45 -6.53 -0.41
CA GLY A 62 -5.94 -6.07 0.89
C GLY A 62 -6.35 -7.23 1.81
N SER A 63 -7.01 -8.24 1.26
CA SER A 63 -7.44 -9.43 2.01
C SER A 63 -6.27 -10.29 2.47
N ILE A 64 -5.25 -10.47 1.62
CA ILE A 64 -4.02 -11.19 1.96
C ILE A 64 -3.28 -10.46 3.08
N LEU A 65 -3.13 -9.14 2.97
CA LEU A 65 -2.49 -8.32 4.01
C LEU A 65 -3.22 -8.42 5.35
N ASN A 66 -4.57 -8.46 5.32
CA ASN A 66 -5.37 -8.67 6.52
C ASN A 66 -5.09 -10.05 7.16
N GLY A 67 -5.03 -11.10 6.34
CA GLY A 67 -4.67 -12.44 6.81
C GLY A 67 -3.28 -12.52 7.42
N MET A 68 -2.29 -11.85 6.78
CA MET A 68 -0.92 -11.76 7.30
C MET A 68 -0.87 -11.04 8.64
N ALA A 69 -1.59 -9.92 8.78
CA ALA A 69 -1.66 -9.16 10.03
C ALA A 69 -2.35 -9.96 11.15
N LEU A 70 -3.41 -10.73 10.82
CA LEU A 70 -4.09 -11.63 11.76
C LEU A 70 -3.20 -12.77 12.24
N HIS A 71 -2.43 -13.36 11.33
CA HIS A 71 -1.48 -14.42 11.69
C HIS A 71 -0.41 -13.90 12.65
N GLY A 72 0.00 -12.66 12.46
CA GLY A 72 1.06 -12.05 13.26
C GLY A 72 2.48 -12.40 12.79
N GLY A 73 3.48 -11.83 13.47
CA GLY A 73 4.90 -12.03 13.16
C GLY A 73 5.44 -11.15 12.04
N VAL A 74 4.58 -10.54 11.23
CA VAL A 74 4.96 -9.68 10.11
C VAL A 74 4.25 -8.32 10.18
N ILE A 75 4.84 -7.32 9.55
CA ILE A 75 4.23 -6.00 9.32
C ILE A 75 3.94 -5.90 7.81
N PRO A 76 2.68 -6.17 7.41
CA PRO A 76 2.33 -6.20 6.00
C PRO A 76 2.07 -4.79 5.46
N TYR A 77 2.54 -4.54 4.23
CA TYR A 77 2.17 -3.33 3.49
C TYR A 77 1.77 -3.65 2.05
N GLY A 78 0.91 -2.81 1.48
CA GLY A 78 0.50 -2.93 0.08
C GLY A 78 0.31 -1.58 -0.57
N GLY A 79 0.70 -1.50 -1.84
CA GLY A 79 0.65 -0.27 -2.62
C GLY A 79 -0.21 -0.37 -3.88
N THR A 80 -0.89 0.73 -4.18
CA THR A 80 -1.59 0.95 -5.45
C THR A 80 -1.80 2.44 -5.67
N PHE A 81 -2.43 2.84 -6.78
CA PHE A 81 -2.87 4.23 -6.97
C PHE A 81 -4.06 4.54 -6.06
N LEU A 82 -4.19 5.79 -5.63
CA LEU A 82 -5.25 6.16 -4.70
C LEU A 82 -6.65 5.90 -5.27
N VAL A 83 -6.87 6.14 -6.57
CA VAL A 83 -8.15 5.87 -7.22
C VAL A 83 -8.56 4.40 -7.10
N PHE A 84 -7.60 3.47 -7.10
CA PHE A 84 -7.87 2.04 -6.97
C PHE A 84 -8.15 1.58 -5.55
N SER A 85 -8.09 2.48 -4.56
CA SER A 85 -8.64 2.20 -3.23
C SER A 85 -10.12 1.82 -3.27
N ASP A 86 -10.85 2.24 -4.30
CA ASP A 86 -12.25 1.88 -4.51
C ASP A 86 -12.42 0.36 -4.66
N TYR A 87 -11.49 -0.31 -5.33
CA TYR A 87 -11.52 -1.77 -5.49
C TYR A 87 -11.17 -2.53 -4.21
N MET A 88 -10.37 -1.95 -3.30
CA MET A 88 -9.96 -2.63 -2.07
C MET A 88 -10.65 -2.09 -0.82
N ARG A 89 -11.55 -1.12 -0.94
CA ARG A 89 -12.25 -0.48 0.17
C ARG A 89 -12.87 -1.46 1.18
N PRO A 90 -13.56 -2.55 0.76
CA PRO A 90 -14.10 -3.52 1.72
C PRO A 90 -13.02 -4.20 2.57
N ALA A 91 -11.87 -4.53 2.00
CA ALA A 91 -10.74 -5.11 2.74
C ALA A 91 -10.14 -4.11 3.74
N ILE A 92 -9.98 -2.84 3.34
CA ILE A 92 -9.52 -1.76 4.22
C ILE A 92 -10.49 -1.58 5.39
N ARG A 93 -11.80 -1.57 5.11
CA ARG A 93 -12.82 -1.45 6.15
C ARG A 93 -12.77 -2.59 7.16
N LEU A 94 -12.55 -3.83 6.68
CA LEU A 94 -12.41 -5.00 7.56
C LEU A 94 -11.14 -4.89 8.41
N ALA A 95 -10.02 -4.45 7.85
CA ALA A 95 -8.80 -4.22 8.62
C ALA A 95 -9.04 -3.23 9.76
N ALA A 96 -9.70 -2.10 9.47
CA ALA A 96 -10.03 -1.09 10.46
C ALA A 96 -11.00 -1.63 11.53
N LEU A 97 -12.03 -2.37 11.14
CA LEU A 97 -13.00 -2.99 12.05
C LEU A 97 -12.35 -3.99 13.00
N MET A 98 -11.39 -4.76 12.51
CA MET A 98 -10.64 -5.77 13.29
C MET A 98 -9.43 -5.16 14.03
N GLY A 99 -9.15 -3.87 13.89
CA GLY A 99 -8.00 -3.21 14.51
C GLY A 99 -6.64 -3.72 14.01
N LEU A 100 -6.57 -4.18 12.77
CA LEU A 100 -5.36 -4.76 12.20
C LEU A 100 -4.32 -3.68 11.84
N LYS A 101 -3.06 -4.01 12.04
CA LYS A 101 -1.93 -3.16 11.67
C LYS A 101 -1.48 -3.49 10.24
N VAL A 102 -2.17 -2.94 9.25
CA VAL A 102 -1.84 -3.02 7.83
C VAL A 102 -1.48 -1.64 7.33
N ILE A 103 -0.43 -1.53 6.53
CA ILE A 103 0.01 -0.26 5.94
C ILE A 103 -0.39 -0.25 4.47
N TYR A 104 -1.22 0.72 4.08
CA TYR A 104 -1.58 0.95 2.69
C TYR A 104 -0.83 2.18 2.15
N VAL A 105 -0.14 2.00 1.02
CA VAL A 105 0.64 3.06 0.36
C VAL A 105 -0.09 3.46 -0.91
N PHE A 106 -0.79 4.58 -0.87
CA PHE A 106 -1.50 5.12 -2.02
C PHE A 106 -0.68 6.23 -2.67
N THR A 107 -0.46 6.12 -3.97
CA THR A 107 0.25 7.12 -4.76
C THR A 107 -0.65 7.68 -5.86
N HIS A 108 -0.15 8.63 -6.66
CA HIS A 108 -0.95 9.27 -7.71
C HIS A 108 -2.24 9.87 -7.13
N ASP A 109 -2.09 10.64 -6.05
CA ASP A 109 -3.14 11.12 -5.17
C ASP A 109 -3.69 12.51 -5.54
N SER A 110 -3.37 13.03 -6.71
CA SER A 110 -3.77 14.36 -7.16
C SER A 110 -4.79 14.30 -8.31
N ILE A 111 -5.80 15.17 -8.25
CA ILE A 111 -6.68 15.46 -9.39
C ILE A 111 -5.93 16.03 -10.60
N GLY A 112 -4.73 16.59 -10.36
CA GLY A 112 -3.84 17.09 -11.40
C GLY A 112 -2.90 16.05 -12.01
N LEU A 113 -3.16 14.75 -11.77
CA LEU A 113 -2.42 13.68 -12.42
C LEU A 113 -2.59 13.79 -13.94
N GLY A 114 -1.48 13.87 -14.69
CA GLY A 114 -1.50 14.27 -16.09
C GLY A 114 -1.85 13.16 -17.07
N GLU A 115 -0.88 12.32 -17.41
CA GLU A 115 -0.93 11.43 -18.57
C GLU A 115 -2.01 10.35 -18.52
N ASP A 116 -2.36 9.86 -17.33
CA ASP A 116 -3.28 8.74 -17.15
C ASP A 116 -4.76 9.11 -17.33
N GLY A 117 -5.08 10.40 -17.29
CA GLY A 117 -6.43 10.92 -17.52
C GLY A 117 -7.43 10.69 -16.37
N PRO A 118 -8.71 10.97 -16.60
CA PRO A 118 -9.74 11.04 -15.55
C PRO A 118 -10.00 9.71 -14.84
N THR A 119 -9.72 8.57 -15.47
CA THR A 119 -9.88 7.24 -14.85
C THR A 119 -8.86 6.99 -13.71
N HIS A 120 -7.81 7.80 -13.61
CA HIS A 120 -6.75 7.66 -12.63
C HIS A 120 -6.65 8.88 -11.69
N GLN A 121 -7.48 9.89 -11.90
CA GLN A 121 -7.50 11.14 -11.12
C GLN A 121 -8.45 10.99 -9.92
N PRO A 122 -7.95 10.83 -8.68
CA PRO A 122 -8.80 10.68 -7.51
C PRO A 122 -9.44 12.02 -7.16
N VAL A 123 -10.71 12.00 -6.80
CA VAL A 123 -11.48 13.17 -6.33
C VAL A 123 -12.02 12.92 -4.92
N GLU A 124 -12.88 11.91 -4.76
CA GLU A 124 -13.60 11.60 -3.52
C GLU A 124 -12.89 10.57 -2.63
N GLN A 125 -11.84 9.91 -3.09
CA GLN A 125 -11.22 8.78 -2.41
C GLN A 125 -10.71 9.11 -1.00
N LEU A 126 -10.06 10.26 -0.82
CA LEU A 126 -9.59 10.68 0.51
C LEU A 126 -10.76 10.90 1.47
N ALA A 127 -11.81 11.60 1.04
CA ALA A 127 -13.01 11.81 1.84
C ALA A 127 -13.68 10.48 2.19
N SER A 128 -13.79 9.60 1.18
CA SER A 128 -14.33 8.25 1.32
C SER A 128 -13.56 7.40 2.32
N LEU A 129 -12.23 7.39 2.27
CA LEU A 129 -11.40 6.65 3.23
C LEU A 129 -11.52 7.22 4.65
N ARG A 130 -11.56 8.54 4.79
CA ARG A 130 -11.71 9.21 6.10
C ARG A 130 -13.04 8.92 6.80
N THR A 131 -14.05 8.43 6.08
CA THR A 131 -15.33 8.02 6.70
C THR A 131 -15.27 6.64 7.35
N ILE A 132 -14.20 5.86 7.16
CA ILE A 132 -14.07 4.54 7.76
C ILE A 132 -13.64 4.68 9.22
N PRO A 133 -14.47 4.26 10.19
CA PRO A 133 -14.12 4.34 11.61
C PRO A 133 -12.87 3.49 11.92
N GLY A 134 -11.94 4.06 12.69
CA GLY A 134 -10.72 3.35 13.10
C GLY A 134 -9.60 3.35 12.05
N LEU A 135 -9.84 3.87 10.85
CA LEU A 135 -8.79 4.02 9.84
C LEU A 135 -8.03 5.35 10.03
N THR A 136 -6.72 5.26 10.16
CA THR A 136 -5.85 6.45 10.14
C THR A 136 -5.48 6.78 8.71
N VAL A 137 -5.86 7.95 8.23
CA VAL A 137 -5.52 8.43 6.88
C VAL A 137 -4.54 9.60 7.01
N ILE A 138 -3.34 9.42 6.49
CA ILE A 138 -2.29 10.44 6.47
C ILE A 138 -2.09 10.90 5.03
N ASP A 139 -2.36 12.15 4.77
CA ASP A 139 -2.16 12.79 3.47
C ASP A 139 -1.06 13.86 3.61
N ARG A 140 -0.18 13.95 2.62
CA ARG A 140 0.91 14.94 2.63
C ARG A 140 0.44 16.37 2.82
N LYS A 141 -0.74 16.72 2.31
CA LYS A 141 -1.30 18.08 2.43
C LYS A 141 -1.84 18.41 3.81
N SER A 142 -2.05 17.39 4.65
CA SER A 142 -2.58 17.55 6.00
C SER A 142 -1.51 17.61 7.09
N VAL A 143 -0.23 17.56 6.73
CA VAL A 143 0.90 17.80 7.64
C VAL A 143 1.33 19.25 7.45
N VAL A 144 0.57 20.17 8.01
CA VAL A 144 0.94 21.56 8.23
C VAL A 144 0.97 21.79 9.73
#